data_b18258f7a0e348a3aab4a81e95aa93ac
#
_entry.id   b18258f7a0e348a3aab4a81e95aa93ac
#
_cell.length_a   1.000
_cell.length_b   1.000
_cell.length_c   1.000
_cell.angle_alpha   90.00
_cell.angle_beta   90.00
_cell.angle_gamma   90.00
#
_symmetry.space_group_name_H-M   'P 1'
#
loop_
_entity.id
_entity.type
_entity.pdbx_description
1 polymer ?
#
loop_
_entity_poly.entity_id
_entity_poly.type
_entity_poly.pdbx_seq_one_letter_code
_entity_poly.pdbx_strand_id
1 'polypeptide(L)'
;MIRNSHSLERPLLPFFFACLACALALLNAPAIHAQDSIVHFDKADAKIDFSLGSSLHTVHGTFSLKNSSIHFDPASGKISGFVAVDATSGESGNNSRDSRMHREIIESAKFPEIVFTPTQITGAVAPDGTSKVNISGRFSLHGKDHDVTFPVEVVAGGQKLQIAFHYEIPYVEWGLKSPSNFFLKASDKVDVDIHATGRMETASAAQ
;
A
#
# COMPACT_ATOMS: atom_id res chain seq x y z
N MET A 1 95.86 3.33 3.50
CA MET A 1 94.83 4.06 4.26
C MET A 1 93.51 3.92 3.49
N ILE A 2 92.69 2.88 3.79
CA ILE A 2 91.57 2.43 3.02
C ILE A 2 90.33 2.76 3.89
N ARG A 3 89.41 3.54 3.35
CA ARG A 3 88.17 3.98 4.04
C ARG A 3 87.02 3.24 3.38
N ASN A 4 86.47 2.25 4.10
CA ASN A 4 85.28 1.55 3.72
C ASN A 4 84.01 2.45 4.06
N SER A 5 83.21 2.68 3.03
CA SER A 5 81.90 3.27 3.23
C SER A 5 80.85 2.15 3.06
N HIS A 6 80.18 1.74 4.18
CA HIS A 6 79.08 0.87 4.18
C HIS A 6 77.77 1.73 3.88
N SER A 7 77.16 1.52 2.77
CA SER A 7 75.82 2.01 2.44
C SER A 7 74.77 1.08 3.04
N LEU A 8 73.99 1.62 3.94
CA LEU A 8 72.81 0.96 4.52
C LEU A 8 71.64 1.00 3.49
N GLU A 9 71.38 -0.12 2.85
CA GLU A 9 70.14 -0.31 2.10
C GLU A 9 69.00 -0.60 3.10
N ARG A 10 67.98 0.24 3.09
CA ARG A 10 66.73 0.02 3.86
C ARG A 10 65.75 -0.75 2.96
N PRO A 11 65.15 -1.87 3.40
CA PRO A 11 64.13 -2.55 2.61
C PRO A 11 62.80 -1.81 2.72
N LEU A 12 62.32 -1.27 1.60
CA LEU A 12 61.01 -0.58 1.43
C LEU A 12 59.85 -1.56 1.12
N LEU A 13 59.99 -2.85 1.50
CA LEU A 13 59.04 -3.86 1.01
C LEU A 13 57.83 -4.25 1.89
N PRO A 14 57.62 -3.82 3.17
CA PRO A 14 56.42 -4.24 3.92
C PRO A 14 55.23 -3.33 3.81
N PHE A 15 55.37 -2.08 3.30
CA PHE A 15 54.24 -1.15 3.28
C PHE A 15 53.24 -1.35 2.12
N PHE A 16 53.64 -1.99 1.01
CA PHE A 16 52.78 -2.23 -0.14
C PHE A 16 51.82 -3.42 0.06
N PHE A 17 52.16 -4.40 0.90
CA PHE A 17 51.29 -5.54 1.18
C PHE A 17 50.16 -5.24 2.15
N ALA A 18 50.32 -4.31 3.04
CA ALA A 18 49.28 -3.91 4.01
C ALA A 18 48.12 -3.12 3.36
N CYS A 19 48.40 -2.31 2.34
CA CYS A 19 47.35 -1.57 1.61
C CYS A 19 46.52 -2.46 0.70
N LEU A 20 47.06 -3.51 0.13
CA LEU A 20 46.34 -4.42 -0.76
C LEU A 20 45.35 -5.32 0.01
N ALA A 21 45.69 -5.71 1.27
CA ALA A 21 44.80 -6.51 2.12
C ALA A 21 43.58 -5.69 2.63
N CYS A 22 43.75 -4.39 2.85
CA CYS A 22 42.62 -3.51 3.22
C CYS A 22 41.65 -3.24 2.06
N ALA A 23 42.15 -3.21 0.82
CA ALA A 23 41.28 -2.98 -0.35
C ALA A 23 40.41 -4.22 -0.68
N LEU A 24 40.88 -5.45 -0.37
CA LEU A 24 40.10 -6.68 -0.58
C LEU A 24 39.00 -6.89 0.49
N ALA A 25 39.16 -6.32 1.68
CA ALA A 25 38.14 -6.45 2.75
C ALA A 25 36.88 -5.61 2.52
N LEU A 26 36.95 -4.57 1.68
CA LEU A 26 35.80 -3.73 1.33
C LEU A 26 34.87 -4.34 0.26
N LEU A 27 35.30 -5.41 -0.42
CA LEU A 27 34.54 -6.10 -1.47
C LEU A 27 33.56 -7.16 -0.93
N ASN A 28 33.62 -7.47 0.36
CA ASN A 28 32.73 -8.43 1.03
C ASN A 28 31.78 -7.78 2.04
N ALA A 29 31.35 -6.54 1.82
CA ALA A 29 30.25 -6.01 2.59
C ALA A 29 29.00 -6.85 2.25
N PRO A 30 28.35 -7.52 3.23
CA PRO A 30 27.11 -8.24 2.95
C PRO A 30 26.13 -7.22 2.38
N ALA A 31 25.60 -7.49 1.19
CA ALA A 31 24.48 -6.75 0.66
C ALA A 31 23.37 -6.89 1.69
N ILE A 32 23.02 -5.80 2.37
CA ILE A 32 21.83 -5.76 3.23
C ILE A 32 20.67 -5.91 2.25
N HIS A 33 20.21 -7.15 2.08
CA HIS A 33 18.98 -7.41 1.36
C HIS A 33 17.89 -6.81 2.22
N ALA A 34 17.26 -5.76 1.73
CA ALA A 34 16.01 -5.29 2.33
C ALA A 34 15.04 -6.46 2.26
N GLN A 35 14.57 -6.88 3.43
CA GLN A 35 13.66 -8.00 3.53
C GLN A 35 12.29 -7.54 3.05
N ASP A 36 11.73 -8.26 2.07
CA ASP A 36 10.34 -8.11 1.67
C ASP A 36 9.45 -8.23 2.91
N SER A 37 8.54 -7.32 3.06
CA SER A 37 7.55 -7.32 4.13
C SER A 37 6.19 -7.68 3.57
N ILE A 38 5.47 -8.55 4.28
CA ILE A 38 4.08 -8.85 3.97
C ILE A 38 3.22 -8.10 4.98
N VAL A 39 2.27 -7.33 4.48
CA VAL A 39 1.29 -6.60 5.29
C VAL A 39 -0.07 -7.24 5.14
N HIS A 40 -0.64 -7.65 6.26
CA HIS A 40 -2.02 -8.11 6.36
C HIS A 40 -2.81 -7.10 7.19
N PHE A 41 -3.88 -6.57 6.62
CA PHE A 41 -4.81 -5.71 7.36
C PHE A 41 -5.82 -6.57 8.11
N ASP A 42 -6.01 -6.25 9.39
CA ASP A 42 -6.98 -6.94 10.24
C ASP A 42 -8.40 -6.52 9.88
N LYS A 43 -9.28 -7.49 9.61
CA LYS A 43 -10.67 -7.22 9.24
C LYS A 43 -11.43 -6.45 10.33
N ALA A 44 -11.14 -6.73 11.60
CA ALA A 44 -11.79 -6.08 12.74
C ALA A 44 -11.33 -4.62 12.93
N ASP A 45 -10.13 -4.27 12.44
CA ASP A 45 -9.50 -2.96 12.58
C ASP A 45 -9.51 -2.18 11.25
N ALA A 46 -10.26 -2.65 10.26
CA ALA A 46 -10.47 -1.97 8.99
C ALA A 46 -11.84 -1.30 8.97
N LYS A 47 -11.84 0.01 8.81
CA LYS A 47 -13.03 0.84 8.67
C LYS A 47 -13.07 1.40 7.25
N ILE A 48 -14.14 1.09 6.52
CA ILE A 48 -14.37 1.53 5.16
C ILE A 48 -15.72 2.22 5.13
N ASP A 49 -15.69 3.53 5.25
CA ASP A 49 -16.89 4.36 5.26
C ASP A 49 -17.15 4.92 3.86
N PHE A 50 -18.41 5.05 3.48
CA PHE A 50 -18.79 5.80 2.29
C PHE A 50 -19.80 6.89 2.60
N SER A 51 -19.77 7.96 1.80
CA SER A 51 -20.71 9.06 1.86
C SER A 51 -21.19 9.43 0.48
N LEU A 52 -22.50 9.39 0.27
CA LEU A 52 -23.13 9.78 -1.00
C LEU A 52 -24.03 11.00 -0.78
N GLY A 53 -23.63 12.15 -1.32
CA GLY A 53 -24.40 13.37 -1.31
C GLY A 53 -25.65 13.27 -2.18
N SER A 54 -26.73 13.94 -1.78
CA SER A 54 -27.92 14.13 -2.62
C SER A 54 -28.54 15.50 -2.38
N SER A 55 -29.57 15.86 -3.20
CA SER A 55 -30.31 17.10 -3.06
C SER A 55 -31.07 17.22 -1.73
N LEU A 56 -31.31 16.13 -1.01
CA LEU A 56 -32.04 16.10 0.23
C LEU A 56 -31.16 15.92 1.47
N HIS A 57 -30.22 14.99 1.41
CA HIS A 57 -29.35 14.65 2.53
C HIS A 57 -28.16 13.84 2.03
N THR A 58 -27.14 13.70 2.87
CA THR A 58 -26.02 12.77 2.63
C THR A 58 -26.35 11.41 3.25
N VAL A 59 -26.14 10.37 2.49
CA VAL A 59 -26.21 8.99 2.94
C VAL A 59 -24.83 8.55 3.37
N HIS A 60 -24.71 7.99 4.57
CA HIS A 60 -23.50 7.37 5.08
C HIS A 60 -23.70 5.86 5.18
N GLY A 61 -22.65 5.13 5.00
CA GLY A 61 -22.67 3.69 5.16
C GLY A 61 -21.26 3.10 5.23
N THR A 62 -21.18 1.80 5.32
CA THR A 62 -19.92 1.07 5.51
C THR A 62 -19.83 -0.15 4.63
N PHE A 63 -18.60 -0.61 4.40
CA PHE A 63 -18.28 -1.92 3.85
C PHE A 63 -17.29 -2.63 4.78
N SER A 64 -17.20 -3.94 4.66
CA SER A 64 -16.25 -4.77 5.42
C SER A 64 -15.07 -5.20 4.54
N LEU A 65 -13.87 -5.14 5.09
CA LEU A 65 -12.71 -5.79 4.50
C LEU A 65 -12.95 -7.30 4.43
N LYS A 66 -12.70 -7.92 3.27
CA LYS A 66 -12.79 -9.37 3.10
C LYS A 66 -11.46 -10.04 3.45
N ASN A 67 -10.41 -9.64 2.77
CA ASN A 67 -9.03 -10.08 3.02
C ASN A 67 -8.04 -9.14 2.33
N SER A 68 -6.76 -9.26 2.71
CA SER A 68 -5.66 -8.52 2.10
C SER A 68 -4.36 -9.28 2.23
N SER A 69 -3.46 -9.06 1.28
CA SER A 69 -2.08 -9.49 1.35
C SER A 69 -1.25 -8.55 0.49
N ILE A 70 -0.45 -7.70 1.10
CA ILE A 70 0.38 -6.71 0.42
C ILE A 70 1.85 -7.09 0.65
N HIS A 71 2.59 -7.27 -0.42
CA HIS A 71 4.03 -7.42 -0.42
C HIS A 71 4.65 -6.06 -0.68
N PHE A 72 5.52 -5.64 0.20
CA PHE A 72 6.19 -4.34 0.11
C PHE A 72 7.68 -4.49 0.40
N ASP A 73 8.50 -4.00 -0.51
CA ASP A 73 9.94 -3.87 -0.33
C ASP A 73 10.29 -2.39 -0.11
N PRO A 74 10.61 -1.99 1.12
CA PRO A 74 10.89 -0.59 1.45
C PRO A 74 12.17 -0.05 0.77
N ALA A 75 13.11 -0.90 0.37
CA ALA A 75 14.34 -0.47 -0.27
C ALA A 75 14.15 -0.14 -1.75
N SER A 76 13.36 -0.93 -2.47
CA SER A 76 13.09 -0.71 -3.90
C SER A 76 11.80 0.07 -4.16
N GLY A 77 10.93 0.21 -3.16
CA GLY A 77 9.59 0.79 -3.31
C GLY A 77 8.64 -0.10 -4.11
N LYS A 78 8.99 -1.37 -4.31
CA LYS A 78 8.10 -2.32 -4.99
C LYS A 78 6.94 -2.68 -4.07
N ILE A 79 5.74 -2.67 -4.65
CA ILE A 79 4.52 -3.07 -3.97
C ILE A 79 3.71 -3.99 -4.90
N SER A 80 3.09 -5.02 -4.32
CA SER A 80 2.24 -5.96 -5.05
C SER A 80 1.25 -6.61 -4.09
N GLY A 81 0.37 -7.46 -4.62
CA GLY A 81 -0.64 -8.14 -3.84
C GLY A 81 -2.03 -7.56 -4.06
N PHE A 82 -2.89 -7.62 -3.05
CA PHE A 82 -4.26 -7.16 -3.18
C PHE A 82 -4.90 -6.79 -1.84
N VAL A 83 -5.94 -5.96 -1.93
CA VAL A 83 -6.92 -5.70 -0.86
C VAL A 83 -8.30 -5.96 -1.44
N ALA A 84 -9.08 -6.86 -0.85
CA ALA A 84 -10.42 -7.19 -1.26
C ALA A 84 -11.45 -6.75 -0.20
N VAL A 85 -12.46 -6.03 -0.64
CA VAL A 85 -13.62 -5.58 0.14
C VAL A 85 -14.82 -6.45 -0.24
N ASP A 86 -15.59 -6.85 0.75
CA ASP A 86 -16.83 -7.60 0.55
C ASP A 86 -17.94 -6.67 0.04
N ALA A 87 -18.22 -6.71 -1.26
CA ALA A 87 -19.26 -5.89 -1.86
C ALA A 87 -20.68 -6.24 -1.36
N THR A 88 -20.85 -7.44 -0.75
CA THR A 88 -22.14 -7.87 -0.18
C THR A 88 -22.38 -7.35 1.23
N SER A 89 -21.35 -6.80 1.87
CA SER A 89 -21.42 -6.26 3.23
C SER A 89 -21.88 -4.81 3.32
N GLY A 90 -22.13 -4.17 2.19
CA GLY A 90 -22.48 -2.74 2.15
C GLY A 90 -23.77 -2.45 2.89
N GLU A 91 -23.74 -1.53 3.85
CA GLU A 91 -24.92 -1.12 4.61
C GLU A 91 -24.93 0.37 4.88
N SER A 92 -26.09 0.96 4.95
CA SER A 92 -26.31 2.37 5.22
C SER A 92 -27.33 2.63 6.32
N GLY A 93 -27.74 1.58 7.04
CA GLY A 93 -28.74 1.65 8.10
C GLY A 93 -30.20 1.77 7.61
N ASN A 94 -30.45 1.50 6.30
CA ASN A 94 -31.79 1.45 5.74
C ASN A 94 -31.94 0.28 4.76
N ASN A 95 -32.65 -0.76 5.18
CA ASN A 95 -32.77 -2.02 4.44
C ASN A 95 -33.29 -1.87 2.99
N SER A 96 -34.22 -0.93 2.75
CA SER A 96 -34.76 -0.70 1.39
C SER A 96 -33.69 -0.09 0.47
N ARG A 97 -32.92 0.87 0.99
CA ARG A 97 -31.81 1.51 0.27
C ARG A 97 -30.70 0.51 0.03
N ASP A 98 -30.32 -0.27 1.03
CA ASP A 98 -29.27 -1.29 0.94
C ASP A 98 -29.65 -2.38 -0.06
N SER A 99 -30.90 -2.87 -0.02
CA SER A 99 -31.42 -3.81 -1.01
C SER A 99 -31.35 -3.26 -2.44
N ARG A 100 -31.63 -1.98 -2.64
CA ARG A 100 -31.52 -1.33 -3.95
C ARG A 100 -30.07 -1.15 -4.35
N MET A 101 -29.18 -0.74 -3.45
CA MET A 101 -27.75 -0.62 -3.68
C MET A 101 -27.16 -1.95 -4.17
N HIS A 102 -27.43 -3.02 -3.45
CA HIS A 102 -26.93 -4.35 -3.81
C HIS A 102 -27.50 -4.89 -5.12
N ARG A 103 -28.78 -4.67 -5.37
CA ARG A 103 -29.45 -5.27 -6.52
C ARG A 103 -29.25 -4.50 -7.81
N GLU A 104 -29.16 -3.15 -7.74
CA GLU A 104 -29.28 -2.28 -8.91
C GLU A 104 -28.03 -1.43 -9.20
N ILE A 105 -27.22 -1.14 -8.17
CA ILE A 105 -26.06 -0.25 -8.30
C ILE A 105 -24.75 -1.06 -8.35
N ILE A 106 -24.45 -1.78 -7.27
CA ILE A 106 -23.23 -2.57 -7.13
C ILE A 106 -23.40 -3.95 -7.80
N GLU A 107 -24.64 -4.45 -7.89
CA GLU A 107 -24.95 -5.82 -8.35
C GLU A 107 -24.10 -6.86 -7.61
N SER A 108 -24.05 -6.77 -6.26
CA SER A 108 -23.12 -7.51 -5.42
C SER A 108 -23.27 -9.03 -5.48
N ALA A 109 -24.43 -9.54 -5.92
CA ALA A 109 -24.60 -10.98 -6.22
C ALA A 109 -23.78 -11.43 -7.43
N LYS A 110 -23.53 -10.53 -8.38
CA LYS A 110 -22.74 -10.80 -9.58
C LYS A 110 -21.28 -10.38 -9.41
N PHE A 111 -21.04 -9.32 -8.68
CA PHE A 111 -19.72 -8.76 -8.40
C PHE A 111 -19.51 -8.68 -6.89
N PRO A 112 -19.21 -9.83 -6.23
CA PRO A 112 -19.19 -9.92 -4.77
C PRO A 112 -17.98 -9.28 -4.11
N GLU A 113 -17.02 -8.80 -4.88
CA GLU A 113 -15.77 -8.20 -4.39
C GLU A 113 -15.46 -6.89 -5.11
N ILE A 114 -14.90 -5.96 -4.33
CA ILE A 114 -14.22 -4.77 -4.82
C ILE A 114 -12.74 -4.98 -4.49
N VAL A 115 -11.86 -4.93 -5.51
CA VAL A 115 -10.46 -5.31 -5.33
C VAL A 115 -9.54 -4.17 -5.74
N PHE A 116 -8.56 -3.87 -4.90
CA PHE A 116 -7.44 -3.01 -5.25
C PHE A 116 -6.16 -3.83 -5.36
N THR A 117 -5.48 -3.73 -6.49
CA THR A 117 -4.18 -4.35 -6.77
C THR A 117 -3.14 -3.26 -6.93
N PRO A 118 -2.31 -2.97 -5.91
CA PRO A 118 -1.27 -1.96 -6.00
C PRO A 118 -0.19 -2.39 -7.00
N THR A 119 0.37 -1.40 -7.70
CA THR A 119 1.45 -1.61 -8.69
C THR A 119 2.67 -0.75 -8.41
N GLN A 120 2.48 0.38 -7.75
CA GLN A 120 3.56 1.32 -7.47
C GLN A 120 3.28 2.11 -6.20
N ILE A 121 4.32 2.39 -5.44
CA ILE A 121 4.32 3.37 -4.35
C ILE A 121 5.29 4.50 -4.70
N THR A 122 4.86 5.74 -4.50
CA THR A 122 5.70 6.94 -4.68
C THR A 122 5.77 7.69 -3.37
N GLY A 123 6.96 8.02 -2.95
CA GLY A 123 7.28 8.53 -1.62
C GLY A 123 8.02 7.48 -0.79
N ALA A 124 8.50 7.86 0.38
CA ALA A 124 9.21 6.97 1.28
C ALA A 124 8.34 6.65 2.50
N VAL A 125 8.24 5.37 2.84
CA VAL A 125 7.66 4.92 4.10
C VAL A 125 8.76 4.89 5.16
N ALA A 126 8.63 5.72 6.19
CA ALA A 126 9.55 5.71 7.33
C ALA A 126 9.37 4.38 8.11
N PRO A 127 10.45 3.83 8.65
CA PRO A 127 10.38 2.60 9.46
C PRO A 127 9.61 2.82 10.77
N ASP A 128 9.51 4.05 11.22
CA ASP A 128 8.77 4.48 12.39
C ASP A 128 8.19 5.89 12.18
N GLY A 129 6.99 6.13 12.72
CA GLY A 129 6.27 7.40 12.59
C GLY A 129 5.40 7.53 11.35
N THR A 130 5.07 8.77 10.99
CA THR A 130 4.10 9.10 9.93
C THR A 130 4.78 9.40 8.61
N SER A 131 4.23 8.86 7.53
CA SER A 131 4.66 9.12 6.16
C SER A 131 3.45 9.43 5.27
N LYS A 132 3.64 10.20 4.21
CA LYS A 132 2.64 10.44 3.17
C LYS A 132 3.18 9.91 1.86
N VAL A 133 2.45 8.99 1.25
CA VAL A 133 2.83 8.33 0.00
C VAL A 133 1.65 8.33 -0.97
N ASN A 134 1.95 8.14 -2.26
CA ASN A 134 0.92 7.85 -3.24
C ASN A 134 1.05 6.38 -3.65
N ILE A 135 -0.07 5.66 -3.62
CA ILE A 135 -0.14 4.26 -4.04
C ILE A 135 -0.98 4.18 -5.30
N SER A 136 -0.33 3.87 -6.43
CA SER A 136 -1.00 3.65 -7.70
C SER A 136 -1.31 2.17 -7.89
N GLY A 137 -2.40 1.89 -8.58
CA GLY A 137 -2.80 0.51 -8.84
C GLY A 137 -4.09 0.41 -9.61
N ARG A 138 -4.58 -0.81 -9.74
CA ARG A 138 -5.82 -1.15 -10.41
C ARG A 138 -6.92 -1.36 -9.39
N PHE A 139 -8.00 -0.63 -9.55
CA PHE A 139 -9.21 -0.73 -8.74
C PHE A 139 -10.32 -1.39 -9.55
N SER A 140 -10.67 -2.63 -9.17
CA SER A 140 -11.69 -3.42 -9.84
C SER A 140 -13.03 -3.22 -9.13
N LEU A 141 -13.98 -2.60 -9.81
CA LEU A 141 -15.32 -2.32 -9.33
C LEU A 141 -16.35 -2.71 -10.41
N HIS A 142 -17.39 -3.43 -10.02
CA HIS A 142 -18.48 -3.83 -10.91
C HIS A 142 -18.00 -4.53 -12.20
N GLY A 143 -16.94 -5.36 -12.07
CA GLY A 143 -16.36 -6.13 -13.17
C GLY A 143 -15.53 -5.32 -14.16
N LYS A 144 -15.15 -4.09 -13.82
CA LYS A 144 -14.27 -3.24 -14.62
C LYS A 144 -13.08 -2.79 -13.79
N ASP A 145 -11.96 -2.63 -14.47
CA ASP A 145 -10.71 -2.15 -13.89
C ASP A 145 -10.51 -0.67 -14.19
N HIS A 146 -10.06 0.07 -13.18
CA HIS A 146 -9.77 1.50 -13.24
C HIS A 146 -8.39 1.76 -12.66
N ASP A 147 -7.54 2.48 -13.39
CA ASP A 147 -6.24 2.92 -12.86
C ASP A 147 -6.49 4.09 -11.90
N VAL A 148 -6.00 3.94 -10.67
CA VAL A 148 -6.18 4.94 -9.61
C VAL A 148 -4.87 5.22 -8.90
N THR A 149 -4.81 6.38 -8.23
CA THR A 149 -3.72 6.73 -7.32
C THR A 149 -4.32 7.29 -6.03
N PHE A 150 -4.04 6.64 -4.92
CA PHE A 150 -4.50 7.06 -3.59
C PHE A 150 -3.40 7.82 -2.85
N PRO A 151 -3.65 9.05 -2.38
CA PRO A 151 -2.79 9.69 -1.39
C PRO A 151 -3.02 9.04 -0.02
N VAL A 152 -2.03 8.33 0.50
CA VAL A 152 -2.17 7.52 1.72
C VAL A 152 -1.26 8.08 2.81
N GLU A 153 -1.82 8.31 3.99
CA GLU A 153 -1.06 8.50 5.21
C GLU A 153 -0.78 7.14 5.83
N VAL A 154 0.48 6.88 6.13
CA VAL A 154 0.97 5.64 6.71
C VAL A 154 1.63 5.96 8.05
N VAL A 155 1.21 5.29 9.11
CA VAL A 155 1.86 5.35 10.41
C VAL A 155 2.45 3.98 10.71
N ALA A 156 3.78 3.90 10.74
CA ALA A 156 4.52 2.69 11.04
C ALA A 156 5.07 2.72 12.47
N GLY A 157 5.13 1.58 13.12
CA GLY A 157 5.71 1.41 14.45
C GLY A 157 5.93 -0.06 14.79
N GLY A 158 7.19 -0.51 14.76
CA GLY A 158 7.53 -1.91 14.94
C GLY A 158 6.90 -2.78 13.83
N GLN A 159 6.10 -3.77 14.23
CA GLN A 159 5.38 -4.64 13.29
C GLN A 159 3.97 -4.12 12.96
N LYS A 160 3.56 -2.97 13.47
CA LYS A 160 2.24 -2.40 13.26
C LYS A 160 2.28 -1.33 12.17
N LEU A 161 1.30 -1.38 11.28
CA LEU A 161 1.09 -0.40 10.23
C LEU A 161 -0.36 0.09 10.29
N GLN A 162 -0.54 1.41 10.27
CA GLN A 162 -1.86 2.01 10.10
C GLN A 162 -1.87 2.80 8.81
N ILE A 163 -2.97 2.74 8.08
CA ILE A 163 -3.20 3.56 6.89
C ILE A 163 -4.47 4.35 7.04
N ALA A 164 -4.46 5.55 6.46
CA ALA A 164 -5.64 6.39 6.33
C ALA A 164 -5.62 7.12 4.99
N PHE A 165 -6.72 7.13 4.28
CA PHE A 165 -6.91 7.95 3.08
C PHE A 165 -8.37 8.20 2.76
N HIS A 166 -8.59 9.27 2.01
CA HIS A 166 -9.86 9.66 1.42
C HIS A 166 -9.74 9.59 -0.10
N TYR A 167 -10.81 9.12 -0.76
CA TYR A 167 -10.87 9.08 -2.21
C TYR A 167 -12.31 9.27 -2.72
N GLU A 168 -12.46 10.07 -3.77
CA GLU A 168 -13.74 10.29 -4.44
C GLU A 168 -13.84 9.36 -5.66
N ILE A 169 -14.77 8.39 -5.62
CA ILE A 169 -14.99 7.42 -6.69
C ILE A 169 -16.04 7.96 -7.65
N PRO A 170 -15.72 8.23 -8.92
CA PRO A 170 -16.69 8.68 -9.94
C PRO A 170 -17.50 7.50 -10.48
N TYR A 171 -18.34 6.89 -9.63
CA TYR A 171 -18.98 5.61 -9.88
C TYR A 171 -19.90 5.62 -11.10
N VAL A 172 -20.55 6.75 -11.42
CA VAL A 172 -21.39 6.87 -12.62
C VAL A 172 -20.54 6.88 -13.89
N GLU A 173 -19.42 7.61 -13.89
CA GLU A 173 -18.45 7.62 -15.00
C GLU A 173 -17.87 6.22 -15.23
N TRP A 174 -17.68 5.47 -14.15
CA TRP A 174 -17.20 4.08 -14.21
C TRP A 174 -18.28 3.07 -14.65
N GLY A 175 -19.52 3.55 -14.88
CA GLY A 175 -20.60 2.80 -15.49
C GLY A 175 -21.59 2.16 -14.54
N LEU A 176 -21.55 2.51 -13.24
CA LEU A 176 -22.58 2.12 -12.30
C LEU A 176 -23.81 3.03 -12.46
N LYS A 177 -24.98 2.52 -12.11
CA LYS A 177 -26.22 3.28 -12.17
C LYS A 177 -26.27 4.33 -11.06
N SER A 178 -26.75 5.53 -11.39
CA SER A 178 -27.10 6.53 -10.37
C SER A 178 -28.40 6.13 -9.65
N PRO A 179 -28.47 6.25 -8.31
CA PRO A 179 -29.72 6.08 -7.58
C PRO A 179 -30.68 7.25 -7.73
N SER A 180 -30.34 8.26 -8.53
CA SER A 180 -31.20 9.41 -8.80
C SER A 180 -32.56 9.01 -9.37
N ASN A 181 -33.58 9.80 -9.09
CA ASN A 181 -34.91 9.69 -9.67
C ASN A 181 -35.49 11.10 -9.91
N PHE A 182 -36.77 11.19 -10.24
CA PHE A 182 -37.43 12.48 -10.55
C PHE A 182 -37.34 13.49 -9.38
N PHE A 183 -37.40 13.02 -8.15
CA PHE A 183 -37.43 13.87 -6.95
C PHE A 183 -36.09 14.00 -6.23
N LEU A 184 -35.20 13.04 -6.42
CA LEU A 184 -33.91 12.99 -5.73
C LEU A 184 -32.74 12.96 -6.75
N LYS A 185 -31.88 13.95 -6.62
CA LYS A 185 -30.63 14.01 -7.36
C LYS A 185 -29.50 13.54 -6.43
N ALA A 186 -28.91 12.39 -6.71
CA ALA A 186 -27.72 11.92 -6.04
C ALA A 186 -26.46 12.42 -6.76
N SER A 187 -25.37 12.61 -6.04
CA SER A 187 -24.05 12.88 -6.61
C SER A 187 -23.66 11.74 -7.56
N ASP A 188 -22.94 12.06 -8.63
CA ASP A 188 -22.35 11.06 -9.54
C ASP A 188 -21.04 10.47 -9.01
N LYS A 189 -20.60 10.94 -7.84
CA LYS A 189 -19.41 10.51 -7.13
C LYS A 189 -19.75 10.14 -5.71
N VAL A 190 -19.01 9.19 -5.16
CA VAL A 190 -19.12 8.76 -3.76
C VAL A 190 -17.77 8.96 -3.07
N ASP A 191 -17.80 9.59 -1.91
CA ASP A 191 -16.65 9.75 -1.04
C ASP A 191 -16.42 8.47 -0.26
N VAL A 192 -15.17 8.02 -0.16
CA VAL A 192 -14.76 6.86 0.61
C VAL A 192 -13.62 7.24 1.54
N ASP A 193 -13.82 7.00 2.83
CA ASP A 193 -12.81 7.18 3.88
C ASP A 193 -12.37 5.81 4.39
N ILE A 194 -11.07 5.55 4.35
CA ILE A 194 -10.51 4.26 4.75
C ILE A 194 -9.50 4.47 5.87
N HIS A 195 -9.69 3.69 6.94
CA HIS A 195 -8.75 3.54 8.03
C HIS A 195 -8.54 2.05 8.27
N ALA A 196 -7.31 1.59 8.26
CA ALA A 196 -7.02 0.20 8.54
C ALA A 196 -5.72 0.04 9.33
N THR A 197 -5.72 -0.95 10.22
CA THR A 197 -4.54 -1.39 10.93
C THR A 197 -4.13 -2.75 10.42
N GLY A 198 -2.85 -2.93 10.16
CA GLY A 198 -2.26 -4.19 9.72
C GLY A 198 -0.99 -4.53 10.48
N ARG A 199 -0.52 -5.74 10.25
CA ARG A 199 0.75 -6.24 10.76
C ARG A 199 1.70 -6.46 9.61
N MET A 200 2.95 -6.03 9.83
CA MET A 200 4.06 -6.36 8.95
C MET A 200 4.75 -7.62 9.45
N GLU A 201 4.82 -8.62 8.58
CA GLU A 201 5.64 -9.80 8.79
C GLU A 201 6.82 -9.74 7.82
N THR A 202 8.01 -10.01 8.33
CA THR A 202 9.18 -10.13 7.47
C THR A 202 9.03 -11.41 6.67
N ALA A 203 9.05 -11.35 5.35
CA ALA A 203 9.07 -12.54 4.53
C ALA A 203 10.33 -13.34 4.86
N SER A 204 10.17 -14.48 5.51
CA SER A 204 11.29 -15.40 5.75
C SER A 204 11.78 -15.86 4.39
N ALA A 205 13.07 -15.61 4.07
CA ALA A 205 13.69 -16.20 2.90
C ALA A 205 13.45 -17.72 2.97
N ALA A 206 12.71 -18.25 2.02
CA ALA A 206 12.57 -19.70 1.87
C ALA A 206 13.99 -20.26 1.60
N GLN A 207 14.44 -21.09 2.55
CA GLN A 207 15.70 -21.86 2.44
C GLN A 207 15.55 -22.90 1.35
#